data_ae20f3bba1c2b905112250252ea71f92
#
_entry.id   ae20f3bba1c2b905112250252ea71f92
#
_cell.length_a   1.000
_cell.length_b   1.000
_cell.length_c   1.000
_cell.angle_alpha   90.00
_cell.angle_beta   90.00
_cell.angle_gamma   90.00
#
_symmetry.space_group_name_H-M   'P 1'
#
loop_
_entity.id
_entity.type
_entity.pdbx_description
1 polymer ?
#
loop_
_entity_poly.entity_id
_entity_poly.type
_entity_poly.pdbx_seq_one_letter_code
_entity_poly.pdbx_strand_id
1 'polypeptide(L)'
;MRFYVDHDLGYRIRCWVIPDNPAAISRVYVGLEGRRVAEMEAWLVDPVIRAQGWHSTGQCVFEITDDEVPGVSAARRVEIYDADTNVLIYRRSPNPSPIQGKVLLVDASINSDSALQSIVFDRFQQSYFRIGSLSDEVLRVLFESPWLTSSFLSGTIALARYEGYFVGDNLLTTALLHDPYVEMASRLLWLKARASVTADPVQAWRAGQLKDAVEAITEYDLSDNRSLKRFFRMLPETAYRMLYNPTTRQFSTKLPDERLMPGHSIIAIEIIARVGIVGHRDYFEAFAATLFDRLGIDAQPPTPEPIPAETLVLADRLRGLKAAQEMLVFDIAMTDAVRDAVSKGWTV
;
A
#
# COMPACT_ATOMS: atom_id res chain seq x y z
N MET A 1 -12.67 -1.12 10.39
CA MET A 1 -13.73 -0.35 9.69
C MET A 1 -14.36 -1.19 8.58
N ARG A 2 -15.66 -1.05 8.35
CA ARG A 2 -16.40 -1.64 7.21
C ARG A 2 -17.18 -0.56 6.49
N PHE A 3 -17.36 -0.69 5.21
CA PHE A 3 -18.14 0.28 4.42
C PHE A 3 -18.70 -0.37 3.16
N TYR A 4 -19.73 0.25 2.62
CA TYR A 4 -20.37 -0.17 1.39
C TYR A 4 -21.05 1.02 0.72
N VAL A 5 -21.14 0.99 -0.61
CA VAL A 5 -21.84 1.99 -1.39
C VAL A 5 -23.05 1.32 -2.03
N ASP A 6 -24.23 1.73 -1.60
CA ASP A 6 -25.48 1.16 -2.11
C ASP A 6 -25.71 1.57 -3.57
N HIS A 7 -25.54 2.87 -3.85
CA HIS A 7 -25.66 3.41 -5.21
C HIS A 7 -25.09 4.84 -5.33
N ASP A 8 -24.72 5.20 -6.55
CA ASP A 8 -24.56 6.57 -7.03
C ASP A 8 -25.48 6.79 -8.25
N LEU A 9 -26.46 7.64 -8.08
CA LEU A 9 -27.44 8.00 -9.12
C LEU A 9 -27.11 9.32 -9.83
N GLY A 10 -25.89 9.86 -9.60
CA GLY A 10 -25.51 11.18 -10.08
C GLY A 10 -25.94 12.29 -9.12
N TYR A 11 -27.24 12.43 -8.87
CA TYR A 11 -27.81 13.43 -7.97
C TYR A 11 -27.86 12.99 -6.50
N ARG A 12 -27.65 11.71 -6.21
CA ARG A 12 -27.69 11.12 -4.87
C ARG A 12 -26.70 9.97 -4.75
N ILE A 13 -25.88 10.00 -3.72
CA ILE A 13 -24.98 8.89 -3.34
C ILE A 13 -25.45 8.38 -1.99
N ARG A 14 -25.64 7.05 -1.87
CA ARG A 14 -25.96 6.41 -0.61
C ARG A 14 -24.85 5.43 -0.24
N CYS A 15 -24.33 5.57 0.97
CA CYS A 15 -23.31 4.67 1.50
C CYS A 15 -23.47 4.52 3.02
N TRP A 16 -22.83 3.50 3.59
CA TRP A 16 -22.69 3.36 5.03
C TRP A 16 -21.24 3.06 5.40
N VAL A 17 -20.85 3.53 6.59
CA VAL A 17 -19.53 3.36 7.16
C VAL A 17 -19.67 2.95 8.61
N ILE A 18 -19.03 1.84 8.99
CA ILE A 18 -18.99 1.34 10.36
C ILE A 18 -17.54 1.49 10.86
N PRO A 19 -17.26 2.36 11.83
CA PRO A 19 -15.94 2.53 12.43
C PRO A 19 -15.43 1.25 13.08
N ASP A 20 -14.13 1.17 13.38
CA ASP A 20 -13.55 0.05 14.14
C ASP A 20 -14.13 -0.03 15.55
N ASN A 21 -14.45 1.11 16.15
CA ASN A 21 -15.31 1.15 17.35
C ASN A 21 -16.78 1.26 16.92
N PRO A 22 -17.57 0.19 17.00
CA PRO A 22 -18.97 0.19 16.53
C PRO A 22 -19.92 1.08 17.36
N ALA A 23 -19.46 1.66 18.45
CA ALA A 23 -20.20 2.63 19.26
C ALA A 23 -19.84 4.10 18.90
N ALA A 24 -18.82 4.32 18.07
CA ALA A 24 -18.45 5.66 17.64
C ALA A 24 -19.42 6.20 16.60
N ILE A 25 -19.57 7.50 16.54
CA ILE A 25 -20.34 8.19 15.50
C ILE A 25 -19.57 8.09 14.18
N SER A 26 -20.22 7.56 13.15
CA SER A 26 -19.64 7.49 11.81
C SER A 26 -19.55 8.87 11.20
N ARG A 27 -18.37 9.22 10.67
CA ARG A 27 -18.11 10.52 10.04
C ARG A 27 -17.44 10.34 8.70
N VAL A 28 -17.85 11.15 7.72
CA VAL A 28 -17.21 11.19 6.42
C VAL A 28 -16.92 12.62 6.01
N TYR A 29 -15.90 12.81 5.17
CA TYR A 29 -15.79 14.06 4.43
C TYR A 29 -15.94 13.81 2.93
N VAL A 30 -16.48 14.81 2.24
CA VAL A 30 -16.71 14.78 0.80
C VAL A 30 -15.77 15.75 0.11
N GLY A 31 -15.13 15.26 -0.94
CA GLY A 31 -14.34 16.05 -1.87
C GLY A 31 -15.05 16.19 -3.21
N LEU A 32 -15.07 17.39 -3.78
CA LEU A 32 -15.50 17.66 -5.15
C LEU A 32 -14.29 18.20 -5.93
N GLU A 33 -14.05 17.61 -7.11
CA GLU A 33 -12.95 17.99 -8.00
C GLU A 33 -11.57 18.09 -7.28
N GLY A 34 -11.32 17.14 -6.35
CA GLY A 34 -10.10 17.07 -5.56
C GLY A 34 -10.00 18.05 -4.38
N ARG A 35 -11.07 18.77 -4.04
CA ARG A 35 -11.12 19.70 -2.90
C ARG A 35 -12.11 19.22 -1.86
N ARG A 36 -11.70 19.15 -0.59
CA ARG A 36 -12.60 18.86 0.52
C ARG A 36 -13.60 20.02 0.68
N VAL A 37 -14.88 19.70 0.61
CA VAL A 37 -15.97 20.72 0.63
C VAL A 37 -16.89 20.58 1.83
N ALA A 38 -17.08 19.37 2.37
CA ALA A 38 -17.97 19.11 3.48
C ALA A 38 -17.44 18.01 4.38
N GLU A 39 -17.79 18.05 5.65
CA GLU A 39 -17.65 16.96 6.62
C GLU A 39 -19.01 16.77 7.29
N MET A 40 -19.43 15.51 7.48
CA MET A 40 -20.75 15.19 8.02
C MET A 40 -20.70 13.95 8.90
N GLU A 41 -21.57 13.94 9.90
CA GLU A 41 -21.87 12.77 10.73
C GLU A 41 -23.04 11.99 10.15
N ALA A 42 -23.06 10.68 10.37
CA ALA A 42 -24.18 9.87 9.93
C ALA A 42 -25.46 10.28 10.69
N TRP A 43 -26.56 10.39 9.96
CA TRP A 43 -27.87 10.73 10.55
C TRP A 43 -28.95 9.70 10.28
N LEU A 44 -28.75 8.83 9.30
CA LEU A 44 -29.68 7.77 8.96
C LEU A 44 -29.34 6.48 9.70
N VAL A 45 -30.37 5.78 10.16
CA VAL A 45 -30.26 4.52 10.87
C VAL A 45 -30.60 3.36 9.96
N ASP A 46 -29.70 2.37 9.90
CA ASP A 46 -30.01 1.09 9.25
C ASP A 46 -30.35 0.05 10.31
N PRO A 47 -31.62 -0.45 10.33
CA PRO A 47 -32.07 -1.42 11.31
C PRO A 47 -31.41 -2.79 11.13
N VAL A 48 -30.98 -3.14 9.91
CA VAL A 48 -30.33 -4.43 9.63
C VAL A 48 -28.91 -4.43 10.21
N ILE A 49 -28.15 -3.36 9.99
CA ILE A 49 -26.80 -3.18 10.56
C ILE A 49 -26.84 -3.23 12.09
N ARG A 50 -27.85 -2.58 12.69
CA ARG A 50 -28.08 -2.62 14.13
C ARG A 50 -28.43 -4.03 14.61
N ALA A 51 -29.35 -4.72 13.95
CA ALA A 51 -29.79 -6.06 14.30
C ALA A 51 -28.66 -7.10 14.21
N GLN A 52 -27.74 -6.91 13.27
CA GLN A 52 -26.54 -7.75 13.11
C GLN A 52 -25.45 -7.43 14.14
N GLY A 53 -25.64 -6.41 14.97
CA GLY A 53 -24.65 -6.00 15.97
C GLY A 53 -23.37 -5.37 15.37
N TRP A 54 -23.39 -4.96 14.11
CA TRP A 54 -22.24 -4.35 13.47
C TRP A 54 -22.00 -2.91 13.92
N HIS A 55 -23.09 -2.18 14.23
CA HIS A 55 -23.05 -0.83 14.79
C HIS A 55 -24.05 -0.73 15.94
N SER A 56 -23.67 -0.11 17.05
CA SER A 56 -24.46 -0.08 18.29
C SER A 56 -25.85 0.55 18.11
N THR A 57 -25.92 1.64 17.36
CA THR A 57 -27.17 2.36 17.11
C THR A 57 -27.74 2.11 15.71
N GLY A 58 -26.93 1.62 14.77
CA GLY A 58 -27.24 1.56 13.34
C GLY A 58 -27.15 2.93 12.64
N GLN A 59 -26.78 4.01 13.33
CA GLN A 59 -26.62 5.36 12.78
C GLN A 59 -25.27 5.47 12.08
N CYS A 60 -25.19 4.94 10.87
CA CYS A 60 -23.93 4.83 10.12
C CYS A 60 -24.14 5.03 8.60
N VAL A 61 -25.35 5.46 8.19
CA VAL A 61 -25.73 5.63 6.78
C VAL A 61 -25.69 7.11 6.41
N PHE A 62 -25.18 7.37 5.22
CA PHE A 62 -25.10 8.69 4.61
C PHE A 62 -25.91 8.69 3.31
N GLU A 63 -26.65 9.76 3.11
CA GLU A 63 -27.30 10.09 1.85
C GLU A 63 -26.82 11.48 1.45
N ILE A 64 -26.05 11.56 0.38
CA ILE A 64 -25.33 12.76 -0.04
C ILE A 64 -25.99 13.29 -1.30
N THR A 65 -26.62 14.45 -1.19
CA THR A 65 -27.31 15.16 -2.25
C THR A 65 -26.80 16.62 -2.33
N ASP A 66 -27.33 17.40 -3.24
CA ASP A 66 -26.99 18.83 -3.33
C ASP A 66 -27.46 19.65 -2.09
N ASP A 67 -28.38 19.11 -1.28
CA ASP A 67 -28.84 19.76 -0.05
C ASP A 67 -27.75 19.68 1.04
N GLU A 68 -27.05 18.52 1.16
CA GLU A 68 -25.96 18.33 2.11
C GLU A 68 -24.61 18.83 1.56
N VAL A 69 -24.38 18.63 0.25
CA VAL A 69 -23.11 18.95 -0.42
C VAL A 69 -23.42 19.66 -1.74
N PRO A 70 -23.57 20.99 -1.73
CA PRO A 70 -23.87 21.75 -2.93
C PRO A 70 -22.89 21.48 -4.07
N GLY A 71 -23.41 21.11 -5.23
CA GLY A 71 -22.64 20.81 -6.43
C GLY A 71 -22.29 19.33 -6.64
N VAL A 72 -22.72 18.42 -5.76
CA VAL A 72 -22.43 16.98 -5.89
C VAL A 72 -23.04 16.38 -7.16
N SER A 73 -24.20 16.84 -7.58
CA SER A 73 -24.86 16.38 -8.81
C SER A 73 -24.14 16.82 -10.09
N ALA A 74 -23.51 18.00 -10.06
CA ALA A 74 -22.79 18.56 -11.20
C ALA A 74 -21.31 18.10 -11.26
N ALA A 75 -20.76 17.63 -10.15
CA ALA A 75 -19.35 17.26 -10.06
C ALA A 75 -19.06 15.99 -10.86
N ARG A 76 -18.02 16.03 -11.69
CA ARG A 76 -17.52 14.86 -12.41
C ARG A 76 -16.72 13.93 -11.51
N ARG A 77 -16.00 14.50 -10.53
CA ARG A 77 -15.22 13.78 -9.55
C ARG A 77 -15.76 14.06 -8.16
N VAL A 78 -16.28 13.04 -7.52
CA VAL A 78 -16.73 13.05 -6.12
C VAL A 78 -15.92 12.01 -5.37
N GLU A 79 -15.40 12.37 -4.21
CA GLU A 79 -14.65 11.45 -3.35
C GLU A 79 -15.25 11.50 -1.94
N ILE A 80 -15.50 10.34 -1.36
CA ILE A 80 -16.00 10.21 0.01
C ILE A 80 -14.94 9.46 0.79
N TYR A 81 -14.50 10.03 1.89
CA TYR A 81 -13.51 9.44 2.80
C TYR A 81 -14.07 9.29 4.20
N ASP A 82 -13.67 8.26 4.89
CA ASP A 82 -13.82 8.21 6.33
C ASP A 82 -13.01 9.35 6.99
N ALA A 83 -13.65 10.13 7.85
CA ALA A 83 -13.05 11.34 8.40
C ALA A 83 -11.93 11.05 9.40
N ASP A 84 -12.01 9.91 10.11
CA ASP A 84 -11.07 9.55 11.15
C ASP A 84 -9.81 8.85 10.61
N THR A 85 -9.98 7.97 9.62
CA THR A 85 -8.87 7.16 9.07
C THR A 85 -8.35 7.67 7.73
N ASN A 86 -9.07 8.61 7.10
CA ASN A 86 -8.79 9.11 5.74
C ASN A 86 -8.80 7.99 4.67
N VAL A 87 -9.54 6.93 4.89
CA VAL A 87 -9.70 5.85 3.92
C VAL A 87 -10.74 6.25 2.89
N LEU A 88 -10.43 6.08 1.60
CA LEU A 88 -11.37 6.31 0.51
C LEU A 88 -12.51 5.27 0.58
N ILE A 89 -13.73 5.75 0.77
CA ILE A 89 -14.96 4.93 0.76
C ILE A 89 -15.47 4.77 -0.66
N TYR A 90 -15.55 5.90 -1.40
CA TYR A 90 -16.08 5.94 -2.74
C TYR A 90 -15.45 7.04 -3.57
N ARG A 91 -15.33 6.78 -4.87
CA ARG A 91 -14.98 7.79 -5.87
C ARG A 91 -15.91 7.67 -7.07
N ARG A 92 -16.60 8.75 -7.42
CA ARG A 92 -17.15 8.94 -8.76
C ARG A 92 -16.00 9.39 -9.65
N SER A 93 -15.54 8.52 -10.55
CA SER A 93 -14.46 8.85 -11.48
C SER A 93 -14.96 9.70 -12.63
N PRO A 94 -14.17 10.68 -13.12
CA PRO A 94 -14.47 11.40 -14.34
C PRO A 94 -14.38 10.52 -15.59
N ASN A 95 -13.75 9.34 -15.48
CA ASN A 95 -13.67 8.38 -16.59
C ASN A 95 -15.01 7.65 -16.75
N PRO A 96 -15.70 7.79 -17.88
CA PRO A 96 -16.99 7.14 -18.11
C PRO A 96 -16.87 5.62 -18.34
N SER A 97 -15.66 5.14 -18.64
CA SER A 97 -15.39 3.72 -18.93
C SER A 97 -14.15 3.24 -18.17
N PRO A 98 -14.23 3.10 -16.83
CA PRO A 98 -13.12 2.60 -16.05
C PRO A 98 -12.81 1.15 -16.40
N ILE A 99 -11.53 0.77 -16.30
CA ILE A 99 -11.09 -0.60 -16.48
C ILE A 99 -11.83 -1.49 -15.50
N GLN A 100 -12.48 -2.53 -16.02
CA GLN A 100 -13.17 -3.50 -15.17
C GLN A 100 -12.20 -4.53 -14.61
N GLY A 101 -12.43 -4.93 -13.38
CA GLY A 101 -11.60 -5.85 -12.63
C GLY A 101 -10.82 -5.19 -11.49
N LYS A 102 -10.25 -6.02 -10.67
CA LYS A 102 -9.39 -5.62 -9.54
C LYS A 102 -7.94 -5.90 -9.88
N VAL A 103 -7.06 -4.96 -9.58
CA VAL A 103 -5.62 -5.10 -9.74
C VAL A 103 -4.93 -4.86 -8.41
N LEU A 104 -4.04 -5.74 -8.02
CA LEU A 104 -3.17 -5.59 -6.87
C LEU A 104 -1.72 -5.51 -7.33
N LEU A 105 -1.11 -4.34 -7.20
CA LEU A 105 0.33 -4.16 -7.37
C LEU A 105 1.01 -4.24 -6.00
N VAL A 106 1.67 -5.37 -5.75
CA VAL A 106 2.51 -5.54 -4.57
C VAL A 106 3.85 -4.84 -4.84
N ASP A 107 4.01 -3.70 -4.20
CA ASP A 107 5.27 -2.95 -4.24
C ASP A 107 6.06 -3.23 -2.97
N ALA A 108 7.21 -3.87 -3.11
CA ALA A 108 8.08 -4.20 -1.99
C ALA A 108 8.89 -3.00 -1.50
N SER A 109 8.89 -1.89 -2.23
CA SER A 109 9.66 -0.70 -1.89
C SER A 109 8.94 0.20 -0.90
N ILE A 110 9.73 0.87 -0.04
CA ILE A 110 9.23 1.98 0.78
C ILE A 110 8.92 3.22 -0.06
N ASN A 111 9.54 3.34 -1.24
CA ASN A 111 9.31 4.40 -2.21
C ASN A 111 8.42 3.84 -3.33
N SER A 112 7.18 4.31 -3.39
CA SER A 112 6.27 3.96 -4.48
C SER A 112 6.62 4.73 -5.75
N ASP A 113 6.40 4.08 -6.92
CA ASP A 113 6.58 4.75 -8.21
C ASP A 113 5.35 5.61 -8.54
N SER A 114 5.47 6.91 -8.33
CA SER A 114 4.39 7.88 -8.53
C SER A 114 4.02 8.05 -10.01
N ALA A 115 4.95 7.81 -10.93
CA ALA A 115 4.70 7.95 -12.36
C ALA A 115 3.72 6.86 -12.84
N LEU A 116 3.94 5.60 -12.44
CA LEU A 116 3.01 4.50 -12.71
C LEU A 116 1.65 4.75 -12.05
N GLN A 117 1.67 5.15 -10.77
CA GLN A 117 0.44 5.44 -10.02
C GLN A 117 -0.38 6.56 -10.66
N SER A 118 0.25 7.60 -11.18
CA SER A 118 -0.42 8.73 -11.85
C SER A 118 -1.14 8.29 -13.12
N ILE A 119 -0.53 7.40 -13.91
CA ILE A 119 -1.15 6.91 -15.15
C ILE A 119 -2.37 6.04 -14.87
N VAL A 120 -2.31 5.18 -13.85
CA VAL A 120 -3.39 4.24 -13.53
C VAL A 120 -4.51 4.89 -12.71
N PHE A 121 -4.24 6.01 -12.04
CA PHE A 121 -5.17 6.62 -11.06
C PHE A 121 -6.57 6.86 -11.63
N ASP A 122 -6.69 7.45 -12.80
CA ASP A 122 -7.98 7.77 -13.43
C ASP A 122 -8.48 6.67 -14.39
N ARG A 123 -7.75 5.56 -14.51
CA ARG A 123 -8.16 4.43 -15.33
C ARG A 123 -9.12 3.49 -14.59
N PHE A 124 -9.09 3.51 -13.26
CA PHE A 124 -9.97 2.72 -12.41
C PHE A 124 -10.99 3.62 -11.70
N GLN A 125 -12.13 3.06 -11.36
CA GLN A 125 -13.12 3.79 -10.55
C GLN A 125 -12.56 4.11 -9.17
N GLN A 126 -11.83 3.18 -8.56
CA GLN A 126 -11.21 3.35 -7.25
C GLN A 126 -9.72 3.04 -7.33
N SER A 127 -8.89 3.88 -6.72
CA SER A 127 -7.44 3.65 -6.65
C SER A 127 -6.96 3.88 -5.22
N TYR A 128 -6.36 2.85 -4.64
CA TYR A 128 -5.83 2.86 -3.28
C TYR A 128 -4.32 2.70 -3.34
N PHE A 129 -3.61 3.73 -2.91
CA PHE A 129 -2.16 3.68 -2.79
C PHE A 129 -1.74 3.51 -1.34
N ARG A 130 -0.56 2.91 -1.09
CA ARG A 130 -0.05 2.64 0.25
C ARG A 130 -0.98 1.76 1.09
N ILE A 131 -1.53 0.71 0.49
CA ILE A 131 -2.47 -0.20 1.15
C ILE A 131 -1.93 -0.82 2.44
N GLY A 132 -0.61 -0.85 2.65
CA GLY A 132 0.02 -1.30 3.89
C GLY A 132 -0.29 -0.43 5.11
N SER A 133 -0.87 0.77 4.93
CA SER A 133 -1.37 1.62 6.01
C SER A 133 -2.83 1.34 6.38
N LEU A 134 -3.52 0.51 5.60
CA LEU A 134 -4.92 0.16 5.82
C LEU A 134 -5.04 -0.96 6.87
N SER A 135 -6.13 -0.96 7.62
CA SER A 135 -6.42 -2.05 8.55
C SER A 135 -6.79 -3.34 7.81
N ASP A 136 -6.64 -4.47 8.49
CA ASP A 136 -6.97 -5.79 7.95
C ASP A 136 -8.45 -5.87 7.50
N GLU A 137 -9.36 -5.27 8.26
CA GLU A 137 -10.79 -5.22 7.93
C GLU A 137 -11.05 -4.44 6.66
N VAL A 138 -10.35 -3.30 6.46
CA VAL A 138 -10.47 -2.51 5.23
C VAL A 138 -9.96 -3.30 4.04
N LEU A 139 -8.79 -3.95 4.15
CA LEU A 139 -8.24 -4.76 3.07
C LEU A 139 -9.19 -5.89 2.67
N ARG A 140 -9.81 -6.58 3.64
CA ARG A 140 -10.82 -7.60 3.36
C ARG A 140 -12.03 -7.03 2.63
N VAL A 141 -12.55 -5.88 3.07
CA VAL A 141 -13.65 -5.19 2.35
C VAL A 141 -13.27 -4.91 0.91
N LEU A 142 -12.06 -4.43 0.65
CA LEU A 142 -11.60 -4.14 -0.72
C LEU A 142 -11.49 -5.39 -1.58
N PHE A 143 -11.03 -6.52 -1.03
CA PHE A 143 -10.93 -7.78 -1.77
C PHE A 143 -12.29 -8.44 -1.98
N GLU A 144 -13.15 -8.47 -0.97
CA GLU A 144 -14.42 -9.19 -0.97
C GLU A 144 -15.57 -8.43 -1.63
N SER A 145 -15.54 -7.08 -1.62
CA SER A 145 -16.69 -6.26 -2.03
C SER A 145 -17.11 -6.50 -3.48
N PRO A 146 -18.33 -6.99 -3.73
CA PRO A 146 -18.83 -7.24 -5.09
C PRO A 146 -19.17 -5.95 -5.85
N TRP A 147 -19.47 -4.85 -5.15
CA TRP A 147 -19.73 -3.54 -5.76
C TRP A 147 -18.46 -2.88 -6.31
N LEU A 148 -17.31 -3.27 -5.81
CA LEU A 148 -16.01 -2.75 -6.23
C LEU A 148 -15.53 -3.52 -7.47
N THR A 149 -16.11 -3.21 -8.62
CA THR A 149 -15.84 -3.91 -9.89
C THR A 149 -14.65 -3.35 -10.66
N SER A 150 -14.17 -2.18 -10.28
CA SER A 150 -13.05 -1.47 -10.91
C SER A 150 -12.15 -0.87 -9.84
N SER A 151 -11.03 -1.51 -9.52
CA SER A 151 -10.12 -1.01 -8.49
C SER A 151 -8.65 -1.34 -8.76
N PHE A 152 -7.79 -0.36 -8.44
CA PHE A 152 -6.34 -0.53 -8.42
C PHE A 152 -5.83 -0.35 -6.98
N LEU A 153 -5.18 -1.38 -6.45
CA LEU A 153 -4.60 -1.39 -5.11
C LEU A 153 -3.08 -1.48 -5.25
N SER A 154 -2.34 -0.62 -4.58
CA SER A 154 -0.87 -0.62 -4.65
C SER A 154 -0.23 -0.39 -3.29
N GLY A 155 0.82 -1.13 -3.01
CA GLY A 155 1.65 -0.96 -1.82
C GLY A 155 2.13 -2.26 -1.20
N THR A 156 2.68 -2.15 0.01
CA THR A 156 3.17 -3.28 0.79
C THR A 156 2.01 -4.05 1.43
N ILE A 157 2.05 -5.37 1.34
CA ILE A 157 1.04 -6.25 1.95
C ILE A 157 1.67 -7.60 2.30
N ALA A 158 1.29 -8.21 3.41
CA ALA A 158 1.65 -9.59 3.72
C ALA A 158 0.87 -10.55 2.81
N LEU A 159 1.39 -10.82 1.61
CA LEU A 159 0.64 -11.49 0.53
C LEU A 159 0.15 -12.88 0.95
N ALA A 160 0.96 -13.65 1.68
CA ALA A 160 0.58 -14.97 2.19
C ALA A 160 -0.67 -14.95 3.09
N ARG A 161 -0.94 -13.83 3.78
CA ARG A 161 -2.13 -13.68 4.63
C ARG A 161 -3.42 -13.64 3.83
N TYR A 162 -3.36 -13.07 2.62
CA TYR A 162 -4.52 -12.82 1.77
C TYR A 162 -4.57 -13.76 0.57
N GLU A 163 -3.76 -14.80 0.56
CA GLU A 163 -3.64 -15.75 -0.55
C GLU A 163 -5.00 -16.31 -1.00
N GLY A 164 -5.93 -16.54 -0.07
CA GLY A 164 -7.27 -17.03 -0.37
C GLY A 164 -8.11 -16.11 -1.27
N TYR A 165 -7.77 -14.83 -1.37
CA TYR A 165 -8.46 -13.88 -2.24
C TYR A 165 -7.89 -13.82 -3.67
N PHE A 166 -6.74 -14.45 -3.90
CA PHE A 166 -6.04 -14.43 -5.19
C PHE A 166 -6.32 -15.68 -6.04
N VAL A 167 -7.21 -16.54 -5.56
CA VAL A 167 -7.64 -17.74 -6.29
C VAL A 167 -8.80 -17.35 -7.21
N GLY A 168 -8.56 -17.33 -8.52
CA GLY A 168 -9.54 -17.02 -9.54
C GLY A 168 -9.20 -15.79 -10.39
N ASP A 169 -10.01 -15.57 -11.43
CA ASP A 169 -9.75 -14.53 -12.44
C ASP A 169 -10.17 -13.10 -12.04
N ASN A 170 -10.69 -12.93 -10.82
CA ASN A 170 -11.30 -11.65 -10.39
C ASN A 170 -10.28 -10.61 -9.93
N LEU A 171 -9.04 -11.01 -9.65
CA LEU A 171 -7.98 -10.12 -9.16
C LEU A 171 -6.67 -10.40 -9.88
N LEU A 172 -6.24 -9.47 -10.71
CA LEU A 172 -4.90 -9.51 -11.31
C LEU A 172 -3.88 -9.11 -10.23
N THR A 173 -3.05 -10.06 -9.83
CA THR A 173 -1.92 -9.79 -8.93
C THR A 173 -0.66 -9.47 -9.71
N THR A 174 0.04 -8.43 -9.31
CA THR A 174 1.34 -8.04 -9.89
C THR A 174 2.32 -7.73 -8.78
N ALA A 175 3.60 -7.96 -9.01
CA ALA A 175 4.65 -7.66 -8.03
C ALA A 175 5.87 -7.02 -8.71
N LEU A 176 6.36 -5.95 -8.13
CA LEU A 176 7.59 -5.28 -8.54
C LEU A 176 8.64 -5.42 -7.44
N LEU A 177 9.73 -6.10 -7.74
CA LEU A 177 10.85 -6.30 -6.83
C LEU A 177 11.96 -5.29 -7.07
N HIS A 178 12.69 -4.97 -6.02
CA HIS A 178 13.79 -4.01 -6.02
C HIS A 178 15.09 -4.66 -5.53
N ASP A 179 16.23 -4.08 -5.89
CA ASP A 179 17.52 -4.48 -5.32
C ASP A 179 17.48 -4.38 -3.79
N PRO A 180 17.76 -5.47 -3.03
CA PRO A 180 17.60 -5.50 -1.59
C PRO A 180 18.49 -4.49 -0.85
N TYR A 181 19.68 -4.17 -1.37
CA TYR A 181 20.57 -3.18 -0.74
C TYR A 181 20.07 -1.75 -0.96
N VAL A 182 19.52 -1.47 -2.14
CA VAL A 182 18.88 -0.17 -2.44
C VAL A 182 17.65 0.01 -1.55
N GLU A 183 16.85 -1.04 -1.38
CA GLU A 183 15.68 -0.99 -0.50
C GLU A 183 16.08 -0.80 0.97
N MET A 184 17.11 -1.51 1.46
CA MET A 184 17.64 -1.30 2.82
C MET A 184 18.17 0.11 3.00
N ALA A 185 18.93 0.63 2.03
CA ALA A 185 19.44 2.02 2.06
C ALA A 185 18.30 3.04 2.13
N SER A 186 17.27 2.86 1.31
CA SER A 186 16.07 3.71 1.32
C SER A 186 15.37 3.69 2.69
N ARG A 187 15.22 2.52 3.31
CA ARG A 187 14.63 2.37 4.65
C ARG A 187 15.45 3.06 5.73
N LEU A 188 16.77 2.93 5.69
CA LEU A 188 17.67 3.60 6.64
C LEU A 188 17.59 5.13 6.52
N LEU A 189 17.62 5.66 5.29
CA LEU A 189 17.48 7.10 5.04
C LEU A 189 16.08 7.60 5.41
N TRP A 190 15.05 6.81 5.12
CA TRP A 190 13.68 7.12 5.51
C TRP A 190 13.49 7.19 7.03
N LEU A 191 14.10 6.27 7.81
CA LEU A 191 14.11 6.34 9.27
C LEU A 191 14.84 7.60 9.75
N LYS A 192 16.02 7.88 9.19
CA LYS A 192 16.83 9.04 9.57
C LYS A 192 16.11 10.37 9.28
N ALA A 193 15.40 10.47 8.17
CA ALA A 193 14.60 11.65 7.83
C ALA A 193 13.44 11.92 8.82
N ARG A 194 13.00 10.90 9.58
CA ARG A 194 11.95 11.04 10.61
C ARG A 194 12.47 11.45 11.99
N ALA A 195 13.76 11.64 12.16
CA ALA A 195 14.36 12.08 13.43
C ALA A 195 13.75 13.39 13.93
N SER A 196 13.45 14.32 13.03
CA SER A 196 12.81 15.58 13.38
C SER A 196 11.39 15.41 13.95
N VAL A 197 10.67 14.37 13.51
CA VAL A 197 9.31 14.07 13.99
C VAL A 197 9.34 13.52 15.41
N THR A 198 10.32 12.66 15.72
CA THR A 198 10.46 12.12 17.09
C THR A 198 11.05 13.12 18.07
N ALA A 199 11.85 14.06 17.58
CA ALA A 199 12.42 15.14 18.41
C ALA A 199 11.37 16.17 18.87
N ASP A 200 10.24 16.31 18.15
CA ASP A 200 9.13 17.17 18.54
C ASP A 200 8.14 16.37 19.43
N PRO A 201 8.01 16.70 20.74
CA PRO A 201 7.10 16.00 21.64
C PRO A 201 5.64 15.98 21.17
N VAL A 202 5.21 17.02 20.44
CA VAL A 202 3.83 17.13 19.93
C VAL A 202 3.59 16.18 18.76
N GLN A 203 4.64 15.83 18.00
CA GLN A 203 4.54 14.98 16.82
C GLN A 203 5.11 13.56 17.03
N ALA A 204 5.81 13.31 18.15
CA ALA A 204 6.50 12.04 18.42
C ALA A 204 5.57 10.82 18.33
N TRP A 205 4.27 10.97 18.64
CA TRP A 205 3.27 9.92 18.51
C TRP A 205 3.09 9.44 17.05
N ARG A 206 3.42 10.28 16.05
CA ARG A 206 3.33 9.93 14.61
C ARG A 206 4.35 8.88 14.21
N ALA A 207 5.41 8.71 14.96
CA ALA A 207 6.38 7.64 14.74
C ALA A 207 5.81 6.26 15.15
N GLY A 208 4.82 6.22 16.04
CA GLY A 208 4.15 4.99 16.47
C GLY A 208 5.16 3.93 16.93
N GLN A 209 4.99 2.72 16.43
CA GLN A 209 5.88 1.59 16.74
C GLN A 209 7.32 1.75 16.25
N LEU A 210 7.58 2.68 15.33
CA LEU A 210 8.91 2.92 14.78
C LEU A 210 9.74 3.93 15.60
N LYS A 211 9.19 4.47 16.70
CA LYS A 211 9.88 5.46 17.52
C LYS A 211 11.29 5.01 17.91
N ASP A 212 11.40 3.83 18.49
CA ASP A 212 12.72 3.30 18.94
C ASP A 212 13.72 3.12 17.79
N ALA A 213 13.23 2.71 16.61
CA ALA A 213 14.05 2.57 15.41
C ALA A 213 14.54 3.93 14.89
N VAL A 214 13.67 4.95 14.91
CA VAL A 214 14.02 6.32 14.50
C VAL A 214 14.99 6.96 15.48
N GLU A 215 14.77 6.83 16.79
CA GLU A 215 15.69 7.33 17.80
C GLU A 215 17.05 6.68 17.71
N ALA A 216 17.08 5.34 17.60
CA ALA A 216 18.34 4.61 17.49
C ALA A 216 19.18 5.05 16.28
N ILE A 217 18.58 5.20 15.08
CA ILE A 217 19.35 5.52 13.87
C ILE A 217 19.97 6.92 13.92
N THR A 218 19.43 7.83 14.73
CA THR A 218 19.95 9.20 14.83
C THR A 218 21.37 9.26 15.41
N GLU A 219 21.71 8.29 16.26
CA GLU A 219 23.02 8.19 16.90
C GLU A 219 24.14 7.72 15.94
N TYR A 220 23.77 7.28 14.73
CA TYR A 220 24.70 6.65 13.80
C TYR A 220 24.93 7.49 12.54
N ASP A 221 26.21 7.57 12.14
CA ASP A 221 26.61 8.12 10.85
C ASP A 221 26.53 7.03 9.78
N LEU A 222 25.59 7.16 8.86
CA LEU A 222 25.41 6.23 7.73
C LEU A 222 26.51 6.34 6.66
N SER A 223 27.36 7.39 6.76
CA SER A 223 28.51 7.55 5.87
C SER A 223 29.75 6.81 6.36
N ASP A 224 29.80 6.37 7.63
CA ASP A 224 30.93 5.64 8.23
C ASP A 224 30.63 4.15 8.39
N ASN A 225 31.51 3.29 7.82
CA ASN A 225 31.36 1.84 7.90
C ASN A 225 31.47 1.28 9.33
N ARG A 226 32.22 1.94 10.24
CA ARG A 226 32.31 1.52 11.65
C ARG A 226 31.02 1.81 12.39
N SER A 227 30.44 2.97 12.13
CA SER A 227 29.16 3.39 12.67
C SER A 227 28.04 2.45 12.19
N LEU A 228 27.98 2.12 10.90
CA LEU A 228 27.02 1.14 10.34
C LEU A 228 27.18 -0.24 10.97
N LYS A 229 28.42 -0.76 11.14
CA LYS A 229 28.64 -2.05 11.81
C LYS A 229 28.14 -2.04 13.26
N ARG A 230 28.33 -0.91 13.97
CA ARG A 230 27.82 -0.76 15.32
C ARG A 230 26.29 -0.72 15.33
N PHE A 231 25.66 0.01 14.42
CA PHE A 231 24.21 0.06 14.26
C PHE A 231 23.62 -1.34 14.09
N PHE A 232 24.14 -2.15 13.15
CA PHE A 232 23.64 -3.51 12.93
C PHE A 232 23.81 -4.45 14.14
N ARG A 233 24.78 -4.20 15.02
CA ARG A 233 24.93 -4.97 16.27
C ARG A 233 23.94 -4.55 17.36
N MET A 234 23.51 -3.30 17.34
CA MET A 234 22.67 -2.70 18.39
C MET A 234 21.26 -2.44 17.91
N LEU A 235 20.82 -3.11 16.85
CA LEU A 235 19.50 -2.92 16.26
C LEU A 235 18.39 -3.13 17.29
N PRO A 236 17.51 -2.13 17.53
CA PRO A 236 16.29 -2.37 18.27
C PRO A 236 15.37 -3.30 17.47
N GLU A 237 14.51 -4.03 18.18
CA GLU A 237 13.62 -5.03 17.58
C GLU A 237 12.75 -4.45 16.43
N THR A 238 12.26 -3.21 16.58
CA THR A 238 11.48 -2.52 15.56
C THR A 238 12.29 -2.26 14.29
N ALA A 239 13.56 -1.86 14.41
CA ALA A 239 14.45 -1.68 13.26
C ALA A 239 14.82 -3.04 12.63
N TYR A 240 15.08 -4.05 13.46
CA TYR A 240 15.35 -5.41 12.98
C TYR A 240 14.20 -5.93 12.11
N ARG A 241 12.97 -5.83 12.57
CA ARG A 241 11.78 -6.27 11.81
C ARG A 241 11.61 -5.52 10.49
N MET A 242 11.96 -4.25 10.45
CA MET A 242 11.85 -3.42 9.25
C MET A 242 12.94 -3.74 8.22
N LEU A 243 14.13 -4.16 8.68
CA LEU A 243 15.32 -4.32 7.84
C LEU A 243 15.65 -5.79 7.51
N TYR A 244 15.21 -6.75 8.33
CA TYR A 244 15.52 -8.16 8.13
C TYR A 244 14.62 -8.80 7.08
N ASN A 245 15.18 -9.03 5.89
CA ASN A 245 14.50 -9.65 4.75
C ASN A 245 13.07 -9.13 4.53
N PRO A 246 12.87 -7.81 4.35
CA PRO A 246 11.55 -7.22 4.30
C PRO A 246 10.70 -7.71 3.12
N THR A 247 11.32 -7.99 1.98
CA THR A 247 10.64 -8.50 0.79
C THR A 247 10.19 -9.94 1.00
N THR A 248 11.06 -10.82 1.48
CA THR A 248 10.69 -12.20 1.84
C THR A 248 9.57 -12.21 2.87
N ARG A 249 9.64 -11.34 3.89
CA ARG A 249 8.59 -11.20 4.90
C ARG A 249 7.24 -10.87 4.25
N GLN A 250 7.21 -9.93 3.34
CA GLN A 250 6.01 -9.50 2.64
C GLN A 250 5.33 -10.64 1.86
N PHE A 251 6.12 -11.51 1.23
CA PHE A 251 5.58 -12.62 0.45
C PHE A 251 5.28 -13.88 1.26
N SER A 252 5.95 -14.11 2.40
CA SER A 252 5.90 -15.40 3.08
C SER A 252 5.23 -15.41 4.46
N THR A 253 5.07 -14.23 5.12
CA THR A 253 4.49 -14.21 6.46
C THR A 253 2.99 -13.89 6.44
N LYS A 254 2.26 -14.46 7.40
CA LYS A 254 0.84 -14.19 7.62
C LYS A 254 0.59 -13.19 8.74
N LEU A 255 1.54 -13.09 9.67
CA LEU A 255 1.46 -12.17 10.82
C LEU A 255 2.62 -11.17 10.80
N PRO A 256 2.39 -9.92 11.23
CA PRO A 256 3.43 -8.88 11.22
C PRO A 256 4.65 -9.20 12.08
N ASP A 257 4.45 -9.95 13.17
CA ASP A 257 5.47 -10.33 14.15
C ASP A 257 6.02 -11.74 13.96
N GLU A 258 5.60 -12.43 12.90
CA GLU A 258 6.08 -13.78 12.58
C GLU A 258 7.59 -13.80 12.36
N ARG A 259 8.29 -14.73 13.03
CA ARG A 259 9.73 -14.89 12.89
C ARG A 259 10.07 -15.58 11.57
N LEU A 260 10.92 -14.94 10.76
CA LEU A 260 11.41 -15.56 9.54
C LEU A 260 12.35 -16.72 9.84
N MET A 261 12.09 -17.84 9.17
CA MET A 261 12.88 -19.08 9.18
C MET A 261 13.34 -19.39 7.74
N PRO A 262 14.36 -20.20 7.52
CA PRO A 262 14.81 -20.53 6.16
C PRO A 262 13.71 -21.02 5.20
N GLY A 263 12.72 -21.75 5.72
CA GLY A 263 11.58 -22.19 4.93
C GLY A 263 10.72 -21.07 4.32
N HIS A 264 10.77 -19.85 4.88
CA HIS A 264 10.02 -18.72 4.35
C HIS A 264 10.53 -18.24 2.99
N SER A 265 11.81 -18.45 2.67
CA SER A 265 12.33 -18.16 1.33
C SER A 265 11.68 -19.03 0.25
N ILE A 266 11.38 -20.29 0.58
CA ILE A 266 10.69 -21.22 -0.32
C ILE A 266 9.23 -20.78 -0.48
N ILE A 267 8.54 -20.50 0.62
CA ILE A 267 7.16 -19.99 0.60
C ILE A 267 7.06 -18.71 -0.23
N ALA A 268 8.00 -17.78 -0.08
CA ALA A 268 8.00 -16.55 -0.85
C ALA A 268 8.13 -16.80 -2.36
N ILE A 269 9.02 -17.71 -2.76
CA ILE A 269 9.18 -18.09 -4.17
C ILE A 269 7.92 -18.78 -4.71
N GLU A 270 7.30 -19.68 -3.95
CA GLU A 270 6.05 -20.35 -4.34
C GLU A 270 4.89 -19.34 -4.51
N ILE A 271 4.80 -18.34 -3.66
CA ILE A 271 3.78 -17.29 -3.78
C ILE A 271 4.07 -16.38 -4.97
N ILE A 272 5.33 -15.95 -5.17
CA ILE A 272 5.71 -15.14 -6.33
C ILE A 272 5.43 -15.89 -7.64
N ALA A 273 5.66 -17.20 -7.70
CA ALA A 273 5.37 -18.02 -8.90
C ALA A 273 3.88 -18.06 -9.26
N ARG A 274 2.98 -17.69 -8.34
CA ARG A 274 1.52 -17.60 -8.58
C ARG A 274 1.04 -16.18 -8.85
N VAL A 275 1.91 -15.18 -8.75
CA VAL A 275 1.61 -13.80 -9.12
C VAL A 275 1.51 -13.70 -10.64
N GLY A 276 0.46 -13.03 -11.13
CA GLY A 276 0.16 -12.97 -12.57
C GLY A 276 1.21 -12.23 -13.40
N ILE A 277 1.81 -11.15 -12.86
CA ILE A 277 2.91 -10.40 -13.50
C ILE A 277 3.96 -10.09 -12.44
N VAL A 278 5.17 -10.60 -12.64
CA VAL A 278 6.30 -10.32 -11.73
C VAL A 278 7.36 -9.54 -12.48
N GLY A 279 7.81 -8.44 -11.91
CA GLY A 279 8.86 -7.60 -12.47
C GLY A 279 10.00 -7.32 -11.49
N HIS A 280 11.09 -6.85 -12.04
CA HIS A 280 12.21 -6.30 -11.30
C HIS A 280 12.43 -4.85 -11.76
N ARG A 281 12.83 -3.98 -10.84
CA ARG A 281 13.00 -2.55 -11.16
C ARG A 281 13.98 -2.29 -12.29
N ASP A 282 14.99 -3.12 -12.49
CA ASP A 282 15.94 -3.00 -13.60
C ASP A 282 15.25 -3.11 -14.98
N TYR A 283 14.08 -3.74 -15.02
CA TYR A 283 13.24 -3.94 -16.22
C TYR A 283 11.88 -3.26 -16.06
N PHE A 284 11.84 -2.12 -15.38
CA PHE A 284 10.60 -1.44 -15.01
C PHE A 284 9.73 -1.09 -16.23
N GLU A 285 10.33 -0.59 -17.31
CA GLU A 285 9.58 -0.22 -18.52
C GLU A 285 8.91 -1.44 -19.15
N ALA A 286 9.59 -2.59 -19.20
CA ALA A 286 9.02 -3.83 -19.69
C ALA A 286 7.90 -4.35 -18.76
N PHE A 287 8.07 -4.23 -17.45
CA PHE A 287 7.04 -4.54 -16.48
C PHE A 287 5.79 -3.67 -16.67
N ALA A 288 5.98 -2.35 -16.78
CA ALA A 288 4.89 -1.40 -17.00
C ALA A 288 4.20 -1.63 -18.35
N ALA A 289 4.96 -1.92 -19.42
CA ALA A 289 4.40 -2.27 -20.73
C ALA A 289 3.54 -3.53 -20.65
N THR A 290 4.01 -4.58 -20.00
CA THR A 290 3.27 -5.83 -19.82
C THR A 290 1.98 -5.61 -19.01
N LEU A 291 2.07 -4.79 -17.96
CA LEU A 291 0.90 -4.41 -17.16
C LEU A 291 -0.12 -3.63 -18.00
N PHE A 292 0.34 -2.65 -18.79
CA PHE A 292 -0.53 -1.83 -19.64
C PHE A 292 -1.20 -2.65 -20.74
N ASP A 293 -0.46 -3.54 -21.39
CA ASP A 293 -1.01 -4.46 -22.38
C ASP A 293 -2.12 -5.34 -21.78
N ARG A 294 -1.85 -5.93 -20.60
CA ARG A 294 -2.82 -6.76 -19.88
C ARG A 294 -4.08 -6.01 -19.47
N LEU A 295 -3.97 -4.70 -19.20
CA LEU A 295 -5.07 -3.82 -18.80
C LEU A 295 -5.74 -3.08 -19.98
N GLY A 296 -5.22 -3.22 -21.20
CA GLY A 296 -5.70 -2.45 -22.36
C GLY A 296 -5.44 -0.94 -22.23
N ILE A 297 -4.38 -0.55 -21.54
CA ILE A 297 -4.00 0.86 -21.38
C ILE A 297 -3.14 1.28 -22.56
N ASP A 298 -3.69 2.12 -23.43
CA ASP A 298 -2.95 2.75 -24.54
C ASP A 298 -2.19 3.97 -24.02
N ALA A 299 -1.02 3.71 -23.41
CA ALA A 299 -0.10 4.74 -22.95
C ALA A 299 1.34 4.21 -23.03
N GLN A 300 2.29 5.12 -23.22
CA GLN A 300 3.70 4.74 -23.11
C GLN A 300 4.04 4.37 -21.66
N PRO A 301 4.80 3.29 -21.44
CA PRO A 301 5.32 2.97 -20.12
C PRO A 301 6.11 4.15 -19.55
N PRO A 302 5.90 4.52 -18.30
CA PRO A 302 6.70 5.58 -17.69
C PRO A 302 8.13 5.09 -17.44
N THR A 303 9.07 6.03 -17.42
CA THR A 303 10.41 5.76 -16.90
C THR A 303 10.34 5.67 -15.37
N PRO A 304 11.11 4.77 -14.74
CA PRO A 304 11.13 4.67 -13.29
C PRO A 304 11.68 5.95 -12.65
N GLU A 305 11.15 6.35 -11.50
CA GLU A 305 11.69 7.47 -10.76
C GLU A 305 13.18 7.25 -10.42
N PRO A 306 14.04 8.27 -10.60
CA PRO A 306 15.45 8.10 -10.32
C PRO A 306 15.69 7.82 -8.83
N ILE A 307 16.54 6.85 -8.55
CA ILE A 307 16.97 6.56 -7.18
C ILE A 307 17.92 7.68 -6.73
N PRO A 308 17.70 8.31 -5.56
CA PRO A 308 18.57 9.35 -5.05
C PRO A 308 20.04 8.88 -4.97
N ALA A 309 20.98 9.75 -5.35
CA ALA A 309 22.41 9.40 -5.35
C ALA A 309 22.92 8.95 -3.96
N GLU A 310 22.42 9.57 -2.89
CA GLU A 310 22.75 9.17 -1.52
C GLU A 310 22.31 7.74 -1.21
N THR A 311 21.17 7.31 -1.72
CA THR A 311 20.67 5.93 -1.56
C THR A 311 21.59 4.95 -2.27
N LEU A 312 22.02 5.25 -3.51
CA LEU A 312 22.95 4.38 -4.24
C LEU A 312 24.31 4.26 -3.54
N VAL A 313 24.86 5.38 -3.06
CA VAL A 313 26.12 5.38 -2.31
C VAL A 313 26.02 4.56 -1.04
N LEU A 314 24.90 4.68 -0.31
CA LEU A 314 24.67 3.87 0.90
C LEU A 314 24.47 2.39 0.55
N ALA A 315 23.74 2.07 -0.50
CA ALA A 315 23.56 0.71 -0.97
C ALA A 315 24.89 0.01 -1.31
N ASP A 316 25.79 0.71 -1.99
CA ASP A 316 27.12 0.18 -2.32
C ASP A 316 27.96 -0.09 -1.07
N ARG A 317 27.87 0.75 -0.05
CA ARG A 317 28.51 0.48 1.26
C ARG A 317 27.92 -0.74 1.94
N LEU A 318 26.59 -0.88 1.93
CA LEU A 318 25.89 -2.02 2.53
C LEU A 318 26.27 -3.34 1.87
N ARG A 319 26.49 -3.37 0.53
CA ARG A 319 27.00 -4.54 -0.19
C ARG A 319 28.35 -5.02 0.34
N GLY A 320 29.22 -4.10 0.80
CA GLY A 320 30.49 -4.41 1.41
C GLY A 320 30.43 -4.82 2.89
N LEU A 321 29.24 -4.84 3.51
CA LEU A 321 29.08 -5.13 4.94
C LEU A 321 28.45 -6.51 5.17
N LYS A 322 29.21 -7.44 5.78
CA LYS A 322 28.71 -8.78 6.10
C LYS A 322 27.42 -8.76 6.92
N ALA A 323 27.28 -7.83 7.87
CA ALA A 323 26.08 -7.69 8.67
C ALA A 323 24.83 -7.34 7.83
N ALA A 324 24.97 -6.49 6.81
CA ALA A 324 23.87 -6.18 5.89
C ALA A 324 23.54 -7.38 4.99
N GLN A 325 24.55 -8.10 4.51
CA GLN A 325 24.35 -9.34 3.73
C GLN A 325 23.57 -10.39 4.53
N GLU A 326 23.93 -10.59 5.80
CA GLU A 326 23.24 -11.52 6.71
C GLU A 326 21.77 -11.09 6.95
N MET A 327 21.51 -9.78 7.02
CA MET A 327 20.15 -9.23 7.17
C MET A 327 19.29 -9.40 5.92
N LEU A 328 19.87 -9.57 4.74
CA LEU A 328 19.20 -9.62 3.45
C LEU A 328 19.32 -10.98 2.75
N VAL A 329 19.81 -12.01 3.43
CA VAL A 329 20.20 -13.28 2.81
C VAL A 329 19.07 -13.93 1.98
N PHE A 330 17.82 -13.85 2.44
CA PHE A 330 16.67 -14.41 1.72
C PHE A 330 16.20 -13.49 0.60
N ASP A 331 16.18 -12.19 0.85
CA ASP A 331 15.81 -11.20 -0.15
C ASP A 331 16.77 -11.21 -1.34
N ILE A 332 18.08 -11.30 -1.11
CA ILE A 332 19.10 -11.39 -2.15
C ILE A 332 18.82 -12.62 -3.04
N ALA A 333 18.71 -13.80 -2.41
CA ALA A 333 18.49 -15.04 -3.15
C ALA A 333 17.21 -15.02 -3.99
N MET A 334 16.12 -14.51 -3.41
CA MET A 334 14.82 -14.40 -4.07
C MET A 334 14.83 -13.38 -5.20
N THR A 335 15.38 -12.19 -4.95
CA THR A 335 15.41 -11.10 -5.95
C THR A 335 16.32 -11.42 -7.11
N ASP A 336 17.47 -12.05 -6.86
CA ASP A 336 18.38 -12.52 -7.91
C ASP A 336 17.69 -13.58 -8.80
N ALA A 337 16.99 -14.54 -8.20
CA ALA A 337 16.24 -15.55 -8.95
C ALA A 337 15.15 -14.92 -9.84
N VAL A 338 14.42 -13.94 -9.33
CA VAL A 338 13.40 -13.22 -10.10
C VAL A 338 14.03 -12.38 -11.20
N ARG A 339 15.09 -11.63 -10.90
CA ARG A 339 15.79 -10.82 -11.89
C ARG A 339 16.31 -11.66 -13.04
N ASP A 340 16.91 -12.83 -12.76
CA ASP A 340 17.41 -13.76 -13.77
C ASP A 340 16.27 -14.37 -14.63
N ALA A 341 15.12 -14.67 -14.03
CA ALA A 341 13.96 -15.16 -14.75
C ALA A 341 13.37 -14.09 -15.67
N VAL A 342 13.19 -12.87 -15.14
CA VAL A 342 12.65 -11.71 -15.86
C VAL A 342 13.57 -11.28 -17.01
N SER A 343 14.89 -11.27 -16.81
CA SER A 343 15.85 -10.93 -17.87
C SER A 343 15.75 -11.86 -19.07
N LYS A 344 15.49 -13.14 -18.86
CA LYS A 344 15.33 -14.12 -19.95
C LYS A 344 14.00 -13.95 -20.70
N GLY A 345 12.95 -13.51 -20.02
CA GLY A 345 11.62 -13.31 -20.60
C GLY A 345 11.47 -12.00 -21.38
N TRP A 346 12.18 -10.94 -21.02
CA TRP A 346 12.03 -9.60 -21.60
C TRP A 346 13.20 -9.10 -22.45
N THR A 347 14.22 -9.90 -22.64
CA THR A 347 15.35 -9.63 -23.56
C THR A 347 15.17 -10.18 -24.99
N VAL A 348 13.94 -10.60 -25.35
CA VAL A 348 13.65 -11.10 -26.71
C VAL A 348 13.04 -10.00 -27.58
#